data_e6516833c24c40dfb3286f7714cb0248
#
_entry.id   e6516833c24c40dfb3286f7714cb0248
#
_cell.length_a   1.000
_cell.length_b   1.000
_cell.length_c   1.000
_cell.angle_alpha   90.00
_cell.angle_beta   90.00
_cell.angle_gamma   90.00
#
_symmetry.space_group_name_H-M   'P 1'
#
loop_
_entity.id
_entity.type
_entity.pdbx_description
1 polymer ?
#
loop_
_entity_poly.entity_id
_entity_poly.type
_entity_poly.pdbx_seq_one_letter_code
_entity_poly.pdbx_strand_id
1 'polypeptide(L)'
;MKALFIGGTGTISTAVTRLALQRGWDMTLLNRGNRPVPEGSRSVVADIADERAVAAALQGERFDVVADFIVFDVEQARRDIRLFQGMTDQYFFISSASAYHKPPRGSVITESTPLHNPYWEYSRKKAACEDALMAAYRETGFPVTIVRPSHTYCERSIPVPIHGDKGGYQVLARMLAGKPVLVPGDGASLWTLTHSDDFAKAFVGLMGRREALGEAYTITSDEQLTWDQVVEVIARTLGVEARPYHIATDFLTACAPSYIGPMQGDKSNSVIFDCAKVKRLVPDFICTKPFDLGVKQAWDYIRTHEECRVEDPAFDALCDRIIAAHEVGKRAFQK
;
A
#
# COMPACT_ATOMS: atom_id res chain seq x y z
N MET A 1 19.50 -3.38 -18.55
CA MET A 1 18.14 -2.92 -18.83
C MET A 1 17.92 -1.58 -18.13
N LYS A 2 17.13 -0.70 -18.72
CA LYS A 2 16.94 0.69 -18.29
C LYS A 2 15.50 0.89 -17.80
N ALA A 3 15.34 1.47 -16.62
CA ALA A 3 14.01 1.71 -16.05
C ALA A 3 13.82 3.17 -15.63
N LEU A 4 12.59 3.69 -15.82
CA LEU A 4 12.13 4.97 -15.33
C LEU A 4 11.08 4.75 -14.24
N PHE A 5 11.32 5.28 -13.04
CA PHE A 5 10.33 5.27 -11.97
C PHE A 5 9.84 6.68 -11.65
N ILE A 6 8.54 6.85 -11.66
CA ILE A 6 7.87 8.09 -11.25
C ILE A 6 7.45 7.92 -9.78
N GLY A 7 7.95 8.81 -8.89
CA GLY A 7 7.71 8.70 -7.45
C GLY A 7 8.55 7.63 -6.74
N GLY A 8 9.75 7.31 -7.22
CA GLY A 8 10.64 6.23 -6.78
C GLY A 8 11.19 6.31 -5.33
N THR A 9 10.68 7.19 -4.46
CA THR A 9 11.15 7.41 -3.09
C THR A 9 10.06 7.23 -2.02
N GLY A 10 8.99 6.51 -2.34
CA GLY A 10 7.87 6.17 -1.44
C GLY A 10 8.07 4.85 -0.69
N THR A 11 7.05 4.43 0.08
CA THR A 11 7.06 3.20 0.88
C THR A 11 7.41 1.96 0.07
N ILE A 12 6.75 1.76 -1.07
CA ILE A 12 6.97 0.62 -1.97
C ILE A 12 8.18 0.87 -2.85
N SER A 13 8.21 2.04 -3.50
CA SER A 13 9.14 2.31 -4.58
C SER A 13 10.61 2.40 -4.13
N THR A 14 10.90 2.81 -2.88
CA THR A 14 12.28 2.84 -2.37
C THR A 14 12.90 1.45 -2.35
N ALA A 15 12.18 0.45 -1.83
CA ALA A 15 12.66 -0.93 -1.79
C ALA A 15 12.82 -1.52 -3.19
N VAL A 16 11.86 -1.24 -4.09
CA VAL A 16 11.92 -1.68 -5.50
C VAL A 16 13.11 -1.05 -6.22
N THR A 17 13.34 0.27 -6.05
CA THR A 17 14.50 0.97 -6.65
C THR A 17 15.80 0.38 -6.16
N ARG A 18 15.94 0.17 -4.85
CA ARG A 18 17.15 -0.41 -4.24
C ARG A 18 17.45 -1.80 -4.79
N LEU A 19 16.45 -2.66 -4.85
CA LEU A 19 16.62 -4.01 -5.37
C LEU A 19 16.91 -4.02 -6.88
N ALA A 20 16.27 -3.14 -7.65
CA ALA A 20 16.56 -3.00 -9.10
C ALA A 20 18.01 -2.58 -9.35
N LEU A 21 18.53 -1.58 -8.61
CA LEU A 21 19.93 -1.19 -8.65
C LEU A 21 20.88 -2.35 -8.31
N GLN A 22 20.57 -3.10 -7.24
CA GLN A 22 21.36 -4.28 -6.84
C GLN A 22 21.38 -5.38 -7.92
N ARG A 23 20.32 -5.47 -8.74
CA ARG A 23 20.23 -6.39 -9.88
C ARG A 23 20.78 -5.82 -11.18
N GLY A 24 21.45 -4.68 -11.11
CA GLY A 24 22.14 -4.06 -12.25
C GLY A 24 21.25 -3.34 -13.25
N TRP A 25 20.04 -2.89 -12.82
CA TRP A 25 19.21 -2.01 -13.64
C TRP A 25 19.79 -0.60 -13.68
N ASP A 26 19.80 0.03 -14.85
CA ASP A 26 20.05 1.46 -15.04
C ASP A 26 18.79 2.23 -14.66
N MET A 27 18.80 2.84 -13.46
CA MET A 27 17.60 3.44 -12.86
C MET A 27 17.58 4.94 -13.06
N THR A 28 16.51 5.44 -13.66
CA THR A 28 16.16 6.86 -13.70
C THR A 28 14.93 7.12 -12.82
N LEU A 29 15.00 8.12 -11.93
CA LEU A 29 13.88 8.51 -11.07
C LEU A 29 13.39 9.89 -11.47
N LEU A 30 12.13 10.00 -11.89
CA LEU A 30 11.44 11.25 -12.12
C LEU A 30 10.69 11.65 -10.87
N ASN A 31 11.06 12.79 -10.29
CA ASN A 31 10.47 13.30 -9.05
C ASN A 31 10.59 14.84 -8.99
N ARG A 32 9.94 15.46 -7.98
CA ARG A 32 9.95 16.91 -7.78
C ARG A 32 11.18 17.46 -7.05
N GLY A 33 12.20 16.64 -6.82
CA GLY A 33 13.44 17.04 -6.14
C GLY A 33 13.36 17.18 -4.62
N ASN A 34 12.23 16.86 -3.98
CA ASN A 34 12.01 17.08 -2.54
C ASN A 34 12.70 16.03 -1.64
N ARG A 35 13.21 14.95 -2.21
CA ARG A 35 13.90 13.87 -1.48
C ARG A 35 15.13 13.43 -2.27
N PRO A 36 16.23 13.07 -1.60
CA PRO A 36 17.38 12.47 -2.28
C PRO A 36 16.95 11.18 -2.96
N VAL A 37 17.57 10.91 -4.11
CA VAL A 37 17.41 9.63 -4.82
C VAL A 37 18.46 8.64 -4.33
N PRO A 38 18.19 7.33 -4.37
CA PRO A 38 19.18 6.32 -4.03
C PRO A 38 20.47 6.46 -4.88
N GLU A 39 21.62 6.26 -4.25
CA GLU A 39 22.91 6.24 -4.91
C GLU A 39 22.92 5.23 -6.06
N GLY A 40 23.53 5.58 -7.18
CA GLY A 40 23.55 4.77 -8.39
C GLY A 40 22.36 4.99 -9.32
N SER A 41 21.35 5.82 -8.93
CA SER A 41 20.26 6.22 -9.81
C SER A 41 20.47 7.62 -10.39
N ARG A 42 19.95 7.85 -11.62
CA ARG A 42 19.87 9.16 -12.25
C ARG A 42 18.59 9.86 -11.79
N SER A 43 18.66 11.13 -11.41
CA SER A 43 17.48 11.95 -11.09
C SER A 43 17.08 12.82 -12.28
N VAL A 44 15.78 12.83 -12.58
CA VAL A 44 15.12 13.79 -13.48
C VAL A 44 14.13 14.59 -12.64
N VAL A 45 14.39 15.89 -12.49
CA VAL A 45 13.53 16.76 -11.67
C VAL A 45 12.45 17.38 -12.55
N ALA A 46 11.22 16.89 -12.42
CA ALA A 46 10.03 17.42 -13.08
C ALA A 46 8.77 17.02 -12.29
N ASP A 47 7.71 17.79 -12.46
CA ASP A 47 6.37 17.37 -12.00
C ASP A 47 5.72 16.56 -13.12
N ILE A 48 5.29 15.32 -12.82
CA ILE A 48 4.63 14.45 -13.79
C ILE A 48 3.33 15.06 -14.33
N ALA A 49 2.71 15.99 -13.60
CA ALA A 49 1.53 16.71 -14.07
C ALA A 49 1.83 17.72 -15.21
N ASP A 50 3.07 18.15 -15.35
CA ASP A 50 3.52 18.97 -16.48
C ASP A 50 4.01 18.08 -17.64
N GLU A 51 3.08 17.61 -18.46
CA GLU A 51 3.38 16.72 -19.59
C GLU A 51 4.44 17.30 -20.56
N ARG A 52 4.48 18.63 -20.73
CA ARG A 52 5.46 19.28 -21.61
C ARG A 52 6.87 19.25 -21.02
N ALA A 53 6.99 19.56 -19.74
CA ALA A 53 8.27 19.50 -19.04
C ALA A 53 8.81 18.06 -19.00
N VAL A 54 7.95 17.08 -18.75
CA VAL A 54 8.32 15.67 -18.76
C VAL A 54 8.75 15.20 -20.15
N ALA A 55 7.99 15.52 -21.20
CA ALA A 55 8.33 15.16 -22.57
C ALA A 55 9.66 15.78 -23.00
N ALA A 56 9.95 17.03 -22.63
CA ALA A 56 11.23 17.69 -22.91
C ALA A 56 12.38 17.03 -22.14
N ALA A 57 12.17 16.71 -20.85
CA ALA A 57 13.20 16.10 -20.01
C ALA A 57 13.55 14.66 -20.41
N LEU A 58 12.62 13.96 -21.05
CA LEU A 58 12.77 12.57 -21.51
C LEU A 58 12.95 12.48 -23.05
N GLN A 59 13.17 13.60 -23.73
CA GLN A 59 13.29 13.61 -25.19
C GLN A 59 14.40 12.69 -25.66
N GLY A 60 14.08 11.77 -26.60
CA GLY A 60 15.03 10.81 -27.18
C GLY A 60 15.35 9.62 -26.25
N GLU A 61 14.74 9.56 -25.07
CA GLU A 61 14.91 8.44 -24.15
C GLU A 61 13.96 7.28 -24.53
N ARG A 62 14.40 6.07 -24.27
CA ARG A 62 13.62 4.84 -24.30
C ARG A 62 13.96 4.00 -23.08
N PHE A 63 12.96 3.34 -22.52
CA PHE A 63 13.10 2.52 -21.33
C PHE A 63 12.58 1.11 -21.58
N ASP A 64 13.25 0.09 -21.04
CA ASP A 64 12.73 -1.27 -21.01
C ASP A 64 11.48 -1.32 -20.10
N VAL A 65 11.50 -0.55 -18.99
CA VAL A 65 10.43 -0.48 -18.00
C VAL A 65 10.16 0.95 -17.57
N VAL A 66 8.88 1.32 -17.51
CA VAL A 66 8.40 2.53 -16.81
C VAL A 66 7.46 2.09 -15.69
N ALA A 67 7.59 2.65 -14.49
CA ALA A 67 6.66 2.41 -13.39
C ALA A 67 6.24 3.73 -12.74
N ASP A 68 4.93 4.00 -12.68
CA ASP A 68 4.39 5.14 -11.97
C ASP A 68 3.70 4.70 -10.66
N PHE A 69 4.27 5.17 -9.53
CA PHE A 69 3.80 4.87 -8.18
C PHE A 69 2.80 5.91 -7.65
N ILE A 70 2.45 6.92 -8.45
CA ILE A 70 1.64 8.08 -8.01
C ILE A 70 0.42 8.35 -8.91
N VAL A 71 -0.07 7.33 -9.60
CA VAL A 71 -1.34 7.38 -10.36
C VAL A 71 -2.50 7.00 -9.42
N PHE A 72 -3.46 7.90 -9.24
CA PHE A 72 -4.60 7.71 -8.34
C PHE A 72 -5.97 7.89 -9.01
N ASP A 73 -6.02 8.39 -10.25
CA ASP A 73 -7.25 8.59 -11.01
C ASP A 73 -7.06 8.34 -12.52
N VAL A 74 -8.18 8.24 -13.23
CA VAL A 74 -8.21 7.90 -14.67
C VAL A 74 -7.48 8.92 -15.54
N GLU A 75 -7.54 10.21 -15.20
CA GLU A 75 -6.88 11.25 -16.00
C GLU A 75 -5.36 11.12 -15.90
N GLN A 76 -4.85 10.75 -14.72
CA GLN A 76 -3.44 10.46 -14.55
C GLN A 76 -3.03 9.20 -15.33
N ALA A 77 -3.85 8.15 -15.34
CA ALA A 77 -3.59 6.97 -16.17
C ALA A 77 -3.58 7.29 -17.68
N ARG A 78 -4.53 8.13 -18.15
CA ARG A 78 -4.58 8.60 -19.54
C ARG A 78 -3.37 9.48 -19.89
N ARG A 79 -2.93 10.33 -18.99
CA ARG A 79 -1.68 11.11 -19.13
C ARG A 79 -0.50 10.18 -19.37
N ASP A 80 -0.37 9.13 -18.59
CA ASP A 80 0.75 8.20 -18.69
C ASP A 80 0.72 7.40 -19.99
N ILE A 81 -0.48 7.01 -20.45
CA ILE A 81 -0.63 6.39 -21.77
C ILE A 81 -0.08 7.34 -22.84
N ARG A 82 -0.46 8.64 -22.83
CA ARG A 82 0.05 9.62 -23.81
C ARG A 82 1.56 9.82 -23.75
N LEU A 83 2.12 9.90 -22.53
CA LEU A 83 3.54 10.15 -22.32
C LEU A 83 4.41 8.95 -22.70
N PHE A 84 3.98 7.73 -22.37
CA PHE A 84 4.84 6.55 -22.44
C PHE A 84 4.52 5.60 -23.59
N GLN A 85 3.46 5.85 -24.38
CA GLN A 85 3.16 5.08 -25.60
C GLN A 85 4.36 5.11 -26.55
N GLY A 86 4.94 3.94 -26.86
CA GLY A 86 6.11 3.82 -27.72
C GLY A 86 7.46 4.19 -27.08
N MET A 87 7.45 4.68 -25.83
CA MET A 87 8.64 5.03 -25.07
C MET A 87 9.15 3.85 -24.20
N THR A 88 8.28 2.91 -23.87
CA THR A 88 8.62 1.77 -23.00
C THR A 88 8.15 0.44 -23.58
N ASP A 89 8.84 -0.65 -23.21
CA ASP A 89 8.45 -2.01 -23.54
C ASP A 89 7.55 -2.65 -22.48
N GLN A 90 7.51 -2.07 -21.27
CA GLN A 90 6.61 -2.47 -20.19
C GLN A 90 6.29 -1.26 -19.30
N TYR A 91 5.00 -1.03 -19.03
CA TYR A 91 4.53 0.00 -18.10
C TYR A 91 3.89 -0.64 -16.88
N PHE A 92 4.35 -0.32 -15.68
CA PHE A 92 3.76 -0.80 -14.43
C PHE A 92 2.80 0.22 -13.84
N PHE A 93 1.57 -0.20 -13.62
CA PHE A 93 0.58 0.51 -12.83
C PHE A 93 0.45 -0.08 -11.43
N ILE A 94 0.60 0.76 -10.40
CA ILE A 94 0.41 0.35 -9.02
C ILE A 94 -1.05 0.60 -8.64
N SER A 95 -1.84 -0.45 -8.70
CA SER A 95 -3.24 -0.49 -8.27
C SER A 95 -3.34 -0.71 -6.75
N SER A 96 -4.37 -1.39 -6.29
CA SER A 96 -4.57 -1.73 -4.88
C SER A 96 -5.45 -2.98 -4.74
N ALA A 97 -5.11 -3.86 -3.80
CA ALA A 97 -5.96 -4.98 -3.44
C ALA A 97 -7.30 -4.55 -2.79
N SER A 98 -7.42 -3.30 -2.33
CA SER A 98 -8.70 -2.76 -1.88
C SER A 98 -9.72 -2.60 -3.01
N ALA A 99 -9.29 -2.61 -4.28
CA ALA A 99 -10.17 -2.56 -5.44
C ALA A 99 -11.03 -3.83 -5.62
N TYR A 100 -10.59 -4.97 -5.10
CA TYR A 100 -11.40 -6.20 -5.14
C TYR A 100 -12.76 -6.05 -4.45
N HIS A 101 -13.69 -6.89 -4.87
CA HIS A 101 -15.07 -6.89 -4.37
C HIS A 101 -15.14 -6.89 -2.82
N LYS A 102 -15.92 -5.95 -2.27
CA LYS A 102 -16.17 -5.85 -0.83
C LYS A 102 -17.68 -5.83 -0.53
N PRO A 103 -18.12 -6.59 0.49
CA PRO A 103 -17.34 -7.58 1.25
C PRO A 103 -16.89 -8.75 0.34
N PRO A 104 -15.80 -9.45 0.67
CA PRO A 104 -15.36 -10.62 -0.11
C PRO A 104 -16.44 -11.70 -0.16
N ARG A 105 -16.67 -12.31 -1.34
CA ARG A 105 -17.66 -13.40 -1.50
C ARG A 105 -17.09 -14.79 -1.19
N GLY A 106 -15.79 -14.90 -1.11
CA GLY A 106 -15.06 -16.14 -0.80
C GLY A 106 -13.96 -15.88 0.20
N SER A 107 -13.40 -16.95 0.77
CA SER A 107 -12.32 -16.88 1.76
C SER A 107 -10.99 -16.45 1.15
N VAL A 108 -10.75 -16.70 -0.12
CA VAL A 108 -9.49 -16.39 -0.81
C VAL A 108 -9.76 -15.49 -2.02
N ILE A 109 -8.98 -14.42 -2.13
CA ILE A 109 -9.03 -13.46 -3.23
C ILE A 109 -7.93 -13.81 -4.23
N THR A 110 -8.32 -13.89 -5.50
CA THR A 110 -7.43 -14.11 -6.65
C THR A 110 -7.58 -12.97 -7.64
N GLU A 111 -6.74 -12.91 -8.66
CA GLU A 111 -6.85 -11.89 -9.72
C GLU A 111 -8.13 -12.00 -10.54
N SER A 112 -8.82 -13.14 -10.51
CA SER A 112 -10.15 -13.33 -11.13
C SER A 112 -11.30 -12.80 -10.29
N THR A 113 -11.07 -12.43 -9.03
CA THR A 113 -12.08 -11.79 -8.20
C THR A 113 -12.46 -10.43 -8.80
N PRO A 114 -13.77 -10.12 -9.01
CA PRO A 114 -14.20 -8.86 -9.60
C PRO A 114 -13.72 -7.65 -8.81
N LEU A 115 -13.48 -6.55 -9.51
CA LEU A 115 -13.18 -5.26 -8.91
C LEU A 115 -14.48 -4.50 -8.64
N HIS A 116 -14.92 -4.51 -7.38
CA HIS A 116 -16.14 -3.80 -6.96
C HIS A 116 -16.08 -3.45 -5.49
N ASN A 117 -15.74 -2.20 -5.17
CA ASN A 117 -15.74 -1.69 -3.81
C ASN A 117 -16.70 -0.50 -3.69
N PRO A 118 -17.93 -0.70 -3.21
CA PRO A 118 -18.93 0.36 -3.13
C PRO A 118 -18.64 1.39 -2.03
N TYR A 119 -17.81 1.05 -1.04
CA TYR A 119 -17.58 1.86 0.15
C TYR A 119 -16.45 2.87 0.01
N TRP A 120 -15.47 2.63 -0.88
CA TRP A 120 -14.26 3.44 -0.93
C TRP A 120 -13.99 4.04 -2.32
N GLU A 121 -14.01 5.36 -2.41
CA GLU A 121 -13.76 6.08 -3.66
C GLU A 121 -12.37 5.81 -4.22
N TYR A 122 -11.35 5.77 -3.34
CA TYR A 122 -9.98 5.41 -3.73
C TYR A 122 -9.92 4.09 -4.50
N SER A 123 -10.61 3.07 -4.00
CA SER A 123 -10.64 1.74 -4.62
C SER A 123 -11.35 1.76 -5.97
N ARG A 124 -12.45 2.52 -6.10
CA ARG A 124 -13.17 2.71 -7.38
C ARG A 124 -12.30 3.44 -8.40
N LYS A 125 -11.56 4.47 -7.97
CA LYS A 125 -10.61 5.19 -8.84
C LYS A 125 -9.49 4.27 -9.33
N LYS A 126 -8.93 3.42 -8.47
CA LYS A 126 -7.91 2.45 -8.88
C LYS A 126 -8.47 1.42 -9.88
N ALA A 127 -9.68 0.90 -9.67
CA ALA A 127 -10.34 0.01 -10.63
C ALA A 127 -10.56 0.69 -11.98
N ALA A 128 -11.04 1.93 -11.99
CA ALA A 128 -11.23 2.69 -13.22
C ALA A 128 -9.91 3.00 -13.97
N CYS A 129 -8.78 3.17 -13.25
CA CYS A 129 -7.47 3.24 -13.89
C CYS A 129 -7.09 1.93 -14.58
N GLU A 130 -7.33 0.79 -13.92
CA GLU A 130 -7.08 -0.52 -14.53
C GLU A 130 -7.89 -0.71 -15.82
N ASP A 131 -9.18 -0.36 -15.79
CA ASP A 131 -10.06 -0.44 -16.97
C ASP A 131 -9.51 0.40 -18.14
N ALA A 132 -9.10 1.64 -17.88
CA ALA A 132 -8.54 2.54 -18.90
C ALA A 132 -7.22 2.01 -19.48
N LEU A 133 -6.32 1.50 -18.64
CA LEU A 133 -5.03 0.95 -19.06
C LEU A 133 -5.21 -0.36 -19.84
N MET A 134 -6.14 -1.23 -19.42
CA MET A 134 -6.45 -2.46 -20.12
C MET A 134 -7.18 -2.21 -21.46
N ALA A 135 -7.97 -1.14 -21.56
CA ALA A 135 -8.52 -0.68 -22.85
C ALA A 135 -7.39 -0.25 -23.78
N ALA A 136 -6.45 0.58 -23.31
CA ALA A 136 -5.29 1.00 -24.10
C ALA A 136 -4.41 -0.18 -24.55
N TYR A 137 -4.21 -1.19 -23.69
CA TYR A 137 -3.52 -2.43 -24.08
C TYR A 137 -4.19 -3.12 -25.25
N ARG A 138 -5.53 -3.27 -25.21
CA ARG A 138 -6.28 -3.96 -26.29
C ARG A 138 -6.37 -3.14 -27.58
N GLU A 139 -6.50 -1.83 -27.48
CA GLU A 139 -6.76 -0.93 -28.63
C GLU A 139 -5.48 -0.46 -29.31
N THR A 140 -4.44 -0.17 -28.53
CA THR A 140 -3.21 0.49 -29.03
C THR A 140 -1.93 -0.33 -28.74
N GLY A 141 -2.04 -1.45 -28.04
CA GLY A 141 -0.88 -2.24 -27.61
C GLY A 141 -0.07 -1.58 -26.49
N PHE A 142 -0.66 -0.67 -25.70
CA PHE A 142 0.05 -0.06 -24.55
C PHE A 142 0.51 -1.15 -23.57
N PRO A 143 1.82 -1.32 -23.29
CA PRO A 143 2.37 -2.53 -22.70
C PRO A 143 2.21 -2.57 -21.15
N VAL A 144 0.98 -2.53 -20.65
CA VAL A 144 0.71 -2.45 -19.22
C VAL A 144 0.89 -3.77 -18.48
N THR A 145 1.46 -3.69 -17.28
CA THR A 145 1.41 -4.70 -16.22
C THR A 145 0.80 -4.06 -14.98
N ILE A 146 -0.24 -4.66 -14.41
CA ILE A 146 -0.94 -4.15 -13.24
C ILE A 146 -0.45 -4.89 -12.00
N VAL A 147 -0.15 -4.16 -10.93
CA VAL A 147 0.23 -4.74 -9.63
C VAL A 147 -0.75 -4.28 -8.57
N ARG A 148 -1.31 -5.22 -7.79
CA ARG A 148 -2.25 -4.98 -6.71
C ARG A 148 -1.60 -5.31 -5.36
N PRO A 149 -0.90 -4.36 -4.73
CA PRO A 149 -0.41 -4.53 -3.35
C PRO A 149 -1.57 -4.53 -2.36
N SER A 150 -1.44 -5.30 -1.27
CA SER A 150 -2.22 -5.11 -0.05
C SER A 150 -1.53 -4.09 0.85
N HIS A 151 -1.70 -4.16 2.17
CA HIS A 151 -1.09 -3.22 3.09
C HIS A 151 0.44 -3.42 3.15
N THR A 152 1.15 -2.71 2.31
CA THR A 152 2.62 -2.74 2.24
C THR A 152 3.20 -1.67 3.16
N TYR A 153 4.25 -2.03 3.91
CA TYR A 153 4.92 -1.15 4.87
C TYR A 153 6.45 -1.25 4.75
N CYS A 154 7.15 -0.30 5.33
CA CYS A 154 8.61 -0.25 5.38
C CYS A 154 9.07 0.19 6.77
N GLU A 155 10.37 0.37 6.94
CA GLU A 155 11.00 0.80 8.20
C GLU A 155 10.47 2.14 8.76
N ARG A 156 9.81 2.96 7.95
CA ARG A 156 9.34 4.29 8.35
C ARG A 156 7.99 4.30 9.05
N SER A 157 7.23 3.21 8.98
CA SER A 157 5.88 3.15 9.56
C SER A 157 5.50 1.73 9.93
N ILE A 158 4.76 1.59 11.02
CA ILE A 158 4.18 0.32 11.44
C ILE A 158 2.69 0.33 11.09
N PRO A 159 2.20 -0.71 10.38
CA PRO A 159 0.78 -0.86 10.10
C PRO A 159 -0.02 -1.04 11.39
N VAL A 160 -1.12 -0.31 11.51
CA VAL A 160 -2.03 -0.37 12.64
C VAL A 160 -3.48 -0.51 12.16
N PRO A 161 -4.40 -1.05 13.00
CA PRO A 161 -5.79 -1.27 12.60
C PRO A 161 -6.48 0.04 12.17
N ILE A 162 -6.45 1.05 13.02
CA ILE A 162 -7.12 2.34 12.84
C ILE A 162 -6.10 3.44 13.16
N HIS A 163 -5.99 4.45 12.32
CA HIS A 163 -5.09 5.58 12.51
C HIS A 163 -5.72 6.88 12.01
N GLY A 164 -5.21 8.02 12.45
CA GLY A 164 -5.59 9.35 11.97
C GLY A 164 -4.90 9.73 10.66
N ASP A 165 -5.13 10.96 10.24
CA ASP A 165 -4.63 11.49 8.95
C ASP A 165 -3.11 11.64 8.91
N LYS A 166 -2.46 11.76 10.06
CA LYS A 166 -1.00 11.87 10.18
C LYS A 166 -0.27 10.51 10.24
N GLY A 167 -1.00 9.40 10.03
CA GLY A 167 -0.42 8.05 10.02
C GLY A 167 -0.49 7.31 11.35
N GLY A 168 0.26 6.21 11.46
CA GLY A 168 0.11 5.25 12.57
C GLY A 168 0.86 5.58 13.87
N TYR A 169 1.77 6.58 13.87
CA TYR A 169 2.62 6.82 15.04
C TYR A 169 1.82 7.16 16.31
N GLN A 170 0.71 7.91 16.21
CA GLN A 170 -0.13 8.21 17.36
C GLN A 170 -0.68 6.95 18.06
N VAL A 171 -0.90 5.86 17.32
CA VAL A 171 -1.31 4.59 17.93
C VAL A 171 -0.17 3.99 18.78
N LEU A 172 1.06 4.05 18.28
CA LEU A 172 2.24 3.63 19.04
C LEU A 172 2.42 4.51 20.30
N ALA A 173 2.24 5.82 20.18
CA ALA A 173 2.30 6.74 21.30
C ALA A 173 1.22 6.44 22.35
N ARG A 174 -0.01 6.08 21.93
CA ARG A 174 -1.07 5.60 22.84
C ARG A 174 -0.67 4.33 23.57
N MET A 175 -0.09 3.35 22.86
CA MET A 175 0.40 2.11 23.48
C MET A 175 1.48 2.39 24.53
N LEU A 176 2.47 3.23 24.19
CA LEU A 176 3.54 3.63 25.12
C LEU A 176 3.01 4.37 26.35
N ALA A 177 1.91 5.11 26.21
CA ALA A 177 1.22 5.79 27.31
C ALA A 177 0.25 4.86 28.08
N GLY A 178 0.18 3.55 27.74
CA GLY A 178 -0.75 2.61 28.39
C GLY A 178 -2.21 2.87 28.07
N LYS A 179 -2.52 3.65 27.03
CA LYS A 179 -3.89 3.89 26.57
C LYS A 179 -4.40 2.75 25.69
N PRO A 180 -5.71 2.47 25.68
CA PRO A 180 -6.29 1.49 24.77
C PRO A 180 -6.23 1.98 23.32
N VAL A 181 -6.10 1.03 22.36
CA VAL A 181 -6.09 1.30 20.92
C VAL A 181 -7.31 0.67 20.26
N LEU A 182 -7.95 1.43 19.36
CA LEU A 182 -9.16 0.98 18.67
C LEU A 182 -8.83 -0.16 17.70
N VAL A 183 -9.63 -1.22 17.74
CA VAL A 183 -9.56 -2.38 16.86
C VAL A 183 -10.94 -2.62 16.24
N PRO A 184 -11.06 -2.78 14.90
CA PRO A 184 -12.34 -2.95 14.25
C PRO A 184 -12.96 -4.32 14.55
N GLY A 185 -14.27 -4.35 14.77
CA GLY A 185 -15.03 -5.56 15.06
C GLY A 185 -14.62 -6.19 16.38
N ASP A 186 -14.41 -7.49 16.37
CA ASP A 186 -13.90 -8.31 17.48
C ASP A 186 -12.39 -8.58 17.41
N GLY A 187 -11.69 -7.90 16.50
CA GLY A 187 -10.27 -8.09 16.27
C GLY A 187 -9.88 -9.34 15.48
N ALA A 188 -10.83 -10.21 15.13
CA ALA A 188 -10.58 -11.50 14.49
C ALA A 188 -10.47 -11.43 12.95
N SER A 189 -10.77 -10.30 12.31
CA SER A 189 -10.60 -10.15 10.87
C SER A 189 -9.16 -10.39 10.46
N LEU A 190 -8.94 -11.29 9.49
CA LEU A 190 -7.62 -11.62 8.96
C LEU A 190 -7.11 -10.52 8.03
N TRP A 191 -5.87 -10.15 8.22
CA TRP A 191 -5.20 -9.11 7.45
C TRP A 191 -3.86 -9.58 6.91
N THR A 192 -3.50 -9.12 5.70
CA THR A 192 -2.23 -9.45 5.07
C THR A 192 -1.34 -8.22 5.02
N LEU A 193 -0.21 -8.28 5.71
CA LEU A 193 0.81 -7.24 5.80
C LEU A 193 2.06 -7.67 5.05
N THR A 194 2.58 -6.82 4.18
CA THR A 194 3.73 -7.16 3.33
C THR A 194 4.85 -6.15 3.53
N HIS A 195 6.02 -6.62 3.94
CA HIS A 195 7.18 -5.74 3.99
C HIS A 195 7.61 -5.32 2.58
N SER A 196 7.98 -4.05 2.39
CA SER A 196 8.33 -3.50 1.08
C SER A 196 9.51 -4.22 0.41
N ASP A 197 10.46 -4.75 1.17
CA ASP A 197 11.56 -5.53 0.61
C ASP A 197 11.09 -6.86 0.02
N ASP A 198 10.10 -7.52 0.62
CA ASP A 198 9.51 -8.73 0.06
C ASP A 198 8.65 -8.41 -1.16
N PHE A 199 7.86 -7.33 -1.11
CA PHE A 199 7.14 -6.84 -2.28
C PHE A 199 8.09 -6.58 -3.46
N ALA A 200 9.25 -5.96 -3.20
CA ALA A 200 10.25 -5.64 -4.22
C ALA A 200 10.75 -6.88 -4.97
N LYS A 201 10.87 -8.04 -4.32
CA LYS A 201 11.32 -9.29 -4.95
C LYS A 201 10.41 -9.70 -6.11
N ALA A 202 9.09 -9.68 -5.87
CA ALA A 202 8.10 -9.99 -6.90
C ALA A 202 8.08 -8.93 -7.99
N PHE A 203 8.03 -7.65 -7.60
CA PHE A 203 7.97 -6.54 -8.54
C PHE A 203 9.16 -6.53 -9.50
N VAL A 204 10.39 -6.58 -8.98
CA VAL A 204 11.61 -6.59 -9.81
C VAL A 204 11.71 -7.90 -10.61
N GLY A 205 11.18 -9.01 -10.09
CA GLY A 205 11.07 -10.26 -10.83
C GLY A 205 10.12 -10.21 -12.03
N LEU A 206 9.10 -9.34 -12.00
CA LEU A 206 8.17 -9.10 -13.12
C LEU A 206 8.73 -8.11 -14.15
N MET A 207 9.71 -7.28 -13.79
CA MET A 207 10.28 -6.28 -14.70
C MET A 207 10.97 -6.97 -15.89
N GLY A 208 10.61 -6.52 -17.11
CA GLY A 208 11.11 -7.07 -18.36
C GLY A 208 10.48 -8.40 -18.78
N ARG A 209 9.44 -8.88 -18.08
CA ARG A 209 8.72 -10.11 -18.44
C ARG A 209 7.59 -9.82 -19.41
N ARG A 210 7.72 -10.31 -20.65
CA ARG A 210 6.68 -10.17 -21.68
C ARG A 210 5.37 -10.86 -21.32
N GLU A 211 5.46 -11.97 -20.59
CA GLU A 211 4.32 -12.73 -20.09
C GLU A 211 3.47 -11.95 -19.07
N ALA A 212 4.01 -10.85 -18.54
CA ALA A 212 3.29 -9.97 -17.62
C ALA A 212 2.49 -8.87 -18.31
N LEU A 213 2.63 -8.69 -19.61
CA LEU A 213 1.92 -7.65 -20.36
C LEU A 213 0.42 -7.98 -20.49
N GLY A 214 -0.43 -7.00 -20.21
CA GLY A 214 -1.88 -7.17 -20.22
C GLY A 214 -2.42 -7.96 -19.04
N GLU A 215 -1.61 -8.17 -17.98
CA GLU A 215 -1.94 -9.00 -16.83
C GLU A 215 -1.91 -8.21 -15.52
N ALA A 216 -2.72 -8.66 -14.55
CA ALA A 216 -2.71 -8.16 -13.19
C ALA A 216 -2.10 -9.19 -12.24
N TYR A 217 -1.34 -8.71 -11.25
CA TYR A 217 -0.69 -9.55 -10.23
C TYR A 217 -0.96 -8.99 -8.83
N THR A 218 -1.46 -9.85 -7.95
CA THR A 218 -1.52 -9.57 -6.52
C THR A 218 -0.17 -9.92 -5.90
N ILE A 219 0.44 -8.97 -5.22
CA ILE A 219 1.74 -9.16 -4.55
C ILE A 219 1.55 -8.88 -3.06
N THR A 220 1.51 -9.95 -2.27
CA THR A 220 1.35 -9.88 -0.82
C THR A 220 2.17 -10.96 -0.13
N SER A 221 2.36 -10.81 1.19
CA SER A 221 2.85 -11.89 2.05
C SER A 221 1.88 -13.06 2.09
N ASP A 222 2.39 -14.24 2.40
CA ASP A 222 1.58 -15.42 2.73
C ASP A 222 1.12 -15.42 4.19
N GLU A 223 1.71 -14.55 5.02
CA GLU A 223 1.37 -14.42 6.43
C GLU A 223 0.02 -13.74 6.60
N GLN A 224 -0.80 -14.31 7.46
CA GLN A 224 -2.15 -13.81 7.76
C GLN A 224 -2.25 -13.65 9.27
N LEU A 225 -2.60 -12.44 9.70
CA LEU A 225 -2.72 -12.11 11.12
C LEU A 225 -4.10 -11.51 11.38
N THR A 226 -4.68 -11.82 12.52
CA THR A 226 -5.83 -11.06 13.03
C THR A 226 -5.38 -9.68 13.48
N TRP A 227 -6.30 -8.72 13.55
CA TRP A 227 -5.95 -7.40 14.08
C TRP A 227 -5.46 -7.46 15.53
N ASP A 228 -5.99 -8.37 16.34
CA ASP A 228 -5.50 -8.59 17.71
C ASP A 228 -4.06 -9.07 17.71
N GLN A 229 -3.70 -10.04 16.86
CA GLN A 229 -2.32 -10.49 16.72
C GLN A 229 -1.39 -9.36 16.26
N VAL A 230 -1.86 -8.49 15.35
CA VAL A 230 -1.10 -7.31 14.91
C VAL A 230 -0.83 -6.39 16.10
N VAL A 231 -1.85 -6.09 16.91
CA VAL A 231 -1.71 -5.23 18.12
C VAL A 231 -0.77 -5.88 19.15
N GLU A 232 -0.89 -7.19 19.38
CA GLU A 232 -0.02 -7.93 20.31
C GLU A 232 1.46 -7.91 19.87
N VAL A 233 1.73 -8.14 18.59
CA VAL A 233 3.10 -8.09 18.04
C VAL A 233 3.69 -6.70 18.20
N ILE A 234 2.92 -5.64 17.93
CA ILE A 234 3.37 -4.26 18.12
C ILE A 234 3.66 -4.01 19.61
N ALA A 235 2.72 -4.31 20.50
CA ALA A 235 2.87 -4.08 21.93
C ALA A 235 4.10 -4.79 22.51
N ARG A 236 4.31 -6.06 22.14
CA ARG A 236 5.50 -6.84 22.51
C ARG A 236 6.79 -6.17 22.01
N THR A 237 6.80 -5.65 20.81
CA THR A 237 7.97 -4.95 20.25
C THR A 237 8.26 -3.64 20.99
N LEU A 238 7.21 -2.92 21.39
CA LEU A 238 7.33 -1.70 22.19
C LEU A 238 7.68 -1.97 23.67
N GLY A 239 7.59 -3.21 24.14
CA GLY A 239 7.79 -3.59 25.55
C GLY A 239 6.66 -3.15 26.47
N VAL A 240 5.41 -3.09 25.96
CA VAL A 240 4.22 -2.66 26.71
C VAL A 240 3.13 -3.73 26.66
N GLU A 241 2.13 -3.61 27.53
CA GLU A 241 0.93 -4.44 27.51
C GLU A 241 0.02 -4.06 26.33
N ALA A 242 -0.45 -5.04 25.58
CA ALA A 242 -1.48 -4.82 24.54
C ALA A 242 -2.83 -4.50 25.19
N ARG A 243 -3.45 -3.40 24.76
CA ARG A 243 -4.79 -2.98 25.25
C ARG A 243 -5.71 -2.72 24.05
N PRO A 244 -6.12 -3.76 23.30
CA PRO A 244 -7.07 -3.60 22.22
C PRO A 244 -8.43 -3.19 22.79
N TYR A 245 -9.06 -2.21 22.14
CA TYR A 245 -10.44 -1.81 22.42
C TYR A 245 -11.28 -2.12 21.18
N HIS A 246 -12.02 -3.20 21.25
CA HIS A 246 -12.88 -3.67 20.16
C HIS A 246 -14.08 -2.76 19.98
N ILE A 247 -14.30 -2.32 18.75
CA ILE A 247 -15.37 -1.40 18.38
C ILE A 247 -16.09 -1.88 17.11
N ALA A 248 -17.40 -2.03 17.16
CA ALA A 248 -18.17 -2.37 15.98
C ALA A 248 -17.96 -1.34 14.87
N THR A 249 -17.77 -1.81 13.64
CA THR A 249 -17.43 -0.95 12.50
C THR A 249 -18.51 0.10 12.21
N ASP A 250 -19.78 -0.26 12.35
CA ASP A 250 -20.90 0.64 12.16
C ASP A 250 -20.93 1.75 13.22
N PHE A 251 -20.63 1.42 14.49
CA PHE A 251 -20.52 2.43 15.54
C PHE A 251 -19.35 3.39 15.25
N LEU A 252 -18.18 2.84 14.90
CA LEU A 252 -17.01 3.65 14.54
C LEU A 252 -17.31 4.61 13.39
N THR A 253 -17.94 4.10 12.32
CA THR A 253 -18.24 4.90 11.13
C THR A 253 -19.41 5.89 11.35
N ALA A 254 -20.31 5.62 12.28
CA ALA A 254 -21.32 6.59 12.72
C ALA A 254 -20.66 7.75 13.51
N CYS A 255 -19.67 7.46 14.35
CA CYS A 255 -18.90 8.48 15.08
C CYS A 255 -17.94 9.27 14.19
N ALA A 256 -17.38 8.63 13.16
CA ALA A 256 -16.37 9.20 12.28
C ALA A 256 -16.56 8.68 10.83
N PRO A 257 -17.42 9.34 10.01
CA PRO A 257 -17.77 8.89 8.66
C PRO A 257 -16.58 8.78 7.68
N SER A 258 -15.49 9.48 7.91
CA SER A 258 -14.25 9.35 7.13
C SER A 258 -13.67 7.92 7.13
N TYR A 259 -14.01 7.11 8.13
CA TYR A 259 -13.58 5.71 8.22
C TYR A 259 -14.45 4.73 7.42
N ILE A 260 -15.55 5.14 6.79
CA ILE A 260 -16.40 4.23 5.98
C ILE A 260 -15.53 3.53 4.92
N GLY A 261 -14.81 4.28 4.10
CA GLY A 261 -13.94 3.72 3.06
C GLY A 261 -12.89 2.76 3.62
N PRO A 262 -11.98 3.23 4.49
CA PRO A 262 -10.89 2.41 5.02
C PRO A 262 -11.35 1.20 5.85
N MET A 263 -12.51 1.27 6.51
CA MET A 263 -13.01 0.16 7.34
C MET A 263 -13.94 -0.76 6.56
N GLN A 264 -15.14 -0.29 6.17
CA GLN A 264 -16.11 -1.13 5.45
C GLN A 264 -15.59 -1.55 4.08
N GLY A 265 -14.84 -0.66 3.41
CA GLY A 265 -14.24 -0.91 2.12
C GLY A 265 -12.95 -1.75 2.18
N ASP A 266 -12.39 -2.00 3.38
CA ASP A 266 -11.11 -2.71 3.47
C ASP A 266 -10.92 -3.42 4.82
N LYS A 267 -10.46 -2.74 5.87
CA LYS A 267 -9.87 -3.31 7.08
C LYS A 267 -10.83 -4.12 7.98
N SER A 268 -12.15 -3.91 7.88
CA SER A 268 -13.14 -4.71 8.63
C SER A 268 -13.46 -6.05 7.98
N ASN A 269 -12.91 -6.32 6.79
CA ASN A 269 -13.11 -7.57 6.08
C ASN A 269 -11.87 -8.44 6.20
N SER A 270 -12.04 -9.75 6.38
CA SER A 270 -10.90 -10.67 6.24
C SER A 270 -10.44 -10.69 4.78
N VAL A 271 -9.14 -10.51 4.57
CA VAL A 271 -8.52 -10.51 3.24
C VAL A 271 -7.34 -11.48 3.20
N ILE A 272 -7.54 -12.57 2.48
CA ILE A 272 -6.56 -13.62 2.23
C ILE A 272 -6.34 -13.65 0.71
N PHE A 273 -5.10 -13.58 0.27
CA PHE A 273 -4.76 -13.53 -1.14
C PHE A 273 -4.02 -14.79 -1.59
N ASP A 274 -4.37 -15.26 -2.79
CA ASP A 274 -3.58 -16.27 -3.49
C ASP A 274 -2.57 -15.59 -4.42
N CYS A 275 -1.29 -15.70 -4.09
CA CYS A 275 -0.19 -15.19 -4.89
C CYS A 275 0.40 -16.23 -5.87
N ALA A 276 -0.28 -17.35 -6.13
CA ALA A 276 0.22 -18.41 -7.02
C ALA A 276 0.51 -17.89 -8.42
N LYS A 277 -0.25 -16.92 -8.94
CA LYS A 277 -0.02 -16.34 -10.27
C LYS A 277 1.34 -15.66 -10.37
N VAL A 278 1.67 -14.77 -9.45
CA VAL A 278 2.98 -14.09 -9.46
C VAL A 278 4.11 -15.08 -9.16
N LYS A 279 3.92 -16.04 -8.26
CA LYS A 279 4.92 -17.06 -7.91
C LYS A 279 5.25 -18.00 -9.07
N ARG A 280 4.29 -18.30 -9.96
CA ARG A 280 4.58 -19.07 -11.19
C ARG A 280 5.53 -18.34 -12.13
N LEU A 281 5.40 -17.02 -12.23
CA LEU A 281 6.25 -16.22 -13.12
C LEU A 281 7.55 -15.79 -12.45
N VAL A 282 7.54 -15.64 -11.11
CA VAL A 282 8.68 -15.26 -10.28
C VAL A 282 8.86 -16.31 -9.15
N PRO A 283 9.41 -17.50 -9.46
CA PRO A 283 9.53 -18.59 -8.46
C PRO A 283 10.36 -18.22 -7.25
N ASP A 284 11.32 -17.30 -7.41
CA ASP A 284 12.18 -16.80 -6.32
C ASP A 284 11.46 -15.80 -5.39
N PHE A 285 10.20 -15.48 -5.66
CA PHE A 285 9.41 -14.66 -4.78
C PHE A 285 9.01 -15.42 -3.53
N ILE A 286 9.79 -15.22 -2.47
CA ILE A 286 9.57 -15.77 -1.14
C ILE A 286 9.60 -14.60 -0.14
N CYS A 287 8.54 -14.46 0.66
CA CYS A 287 8.52 -13.49 1.75
C CYS A 287 9.39 -14.00 2.91
N THR A 288 10.41 -13.24 3.27
CA THR A 288 11.40 -13.58 4.31
C THR A 288 11.35 -12.65 5.51
N LYS A 289 10.45 -11.67 5.48
CA LYS A 289 10.23 -10.72 6.57
C LYS A 289 8.81 -10.87 7.12
N PRO A 290 8.58 -11.82 8.05
CA PRO A 290 7.33 -11.88 8.78
C PRO A 290 7.09 -10.61 9.58
N PHE A 291 5.85 -10.37 9.98
CA PHE A 291 5.43 -9.10 10.54
C PHE A 291 6.19 -8.73 11.82
N ASP A 292 6.47 -9.69 12.70
CA ASP A 292 7.22 -9.49 13.94
C ASP A 292 8.65 -8.96 13.68
N LEU A 293 9.34 -9.52 12.70
CA LEU A 293 10.66 -9.03 12.28
C LEU A 293 10.56 -7.63 11.65
N GLY A 294 9.58 -7.42 10.76
CA GLY A 294 9.38 -6.14 10.10
C GLY A 294 9.02 -5.02 11.09
N VAL A 295 8.16 -5.29 12.06
CA VAL A 295 7.79 -4.33 13.12
C VAL A 295 9.00 -3.97 13.98
N LYS A 296 9.83 -4.95 14.35
CA LYS A 296 11.06 -4.68 15.11
C LYS A 296 12.00 -3.76 14.34
N GLN A 297 12.24 -4.03 13.06
CA GLN A 297 13.08 -3.16 12.21
C GLN A 297 12.48 -1.75 12.07
N ALA A 298 11.16 -1.65 11.88
CA ALA A 298 10.47 -0.38 11.79
C ALA A 298 10.55 0.40 13.10
N TRP A 299 10.36 -0.25 14.25
CA TRP A 299 10.49 0.43 15.54
C TRP A 299 11.92 0.89 15.81
N ASP A 300 12.93 0.08 15.50
CA ASP A 300 14.35 0.48 15.63
C ASP A 300 14.69 1.70 14.79
N TYR A 301 14.06 1.84 13.61
CA TYR A 301 14.19 3.02 12.76
C TYR A 301 13.41 4.21 13.34
N ILE A 302 12.11 4.05 13.61
CA ILE A 302 11.21 5.13 14.07
C ILE A 302 11.72 5.79 15.34
N ARG A 303 12.20 5.02 16.33
CA ARG A 303 12.70 5.58 17.61
C ARG A 303 13.90 6.49 17.46
N THR A 304 14.64 6.41 16.33
CA THR A 304 15.83 7.22 16.05
C THR A 304 15.60 8.30 14.98
N HIS A 305 14.40 8.35 14.37
CA HIS A 305 14.05 9.27 13.28
C HIS A 305 12.81 10.10 13.66
N GLU A 306 13.01 11.35 14.02
CA GLU A 306 11.93 12.26 14.49
C GLU A 306 10.86 12.47 13.43
N GLU A 307 11.23 12.53 12.17
CA GLU A 307 10.31 12.73 11.07
C GLU A 307 9.29 11.58 10.91
N CYS A 308 9.55 10.43 11.51
CA CYS A 308 8.62 9.29 11.56
C CYS A 308 7.66 9.34 12.77
N ARG A 309 7.92 10.22 13.75
CA ARG A 309 7.18 10.34 15.01
C ARG A 309 6.20 11.48 14.99
N VAL A 310 5.36 11.52 13.95
CA VAL A 310 4.36 12.59 13.79
C VAL A 310 3.16 12.31 14.69
N GLU A 311 3.01 13.10 15.74
CA GLU A 311 1.86 13.03 16.62
C GLU A 311 0.58 13.57 15.97
N ASP A 312 -0.55 12.96 16.34
CA ASP A 312 -1.89 13.34 15.93
C ASP A 312 -2.82 13.48 17.15
N PRO A 313 -2.73 14.61 17.89
CA PRO A 313 -3.56 14.83 19.06
C PRO A 313 -5.07 14.82 18.75
N ALA A 314 -5.46 15.18 17.54
CA ALA A 314 -6.87 15.14 17.12
C ALA A 314 -7.38 13.68 17.05
N PHE A 315 -6.57 12.78 16.51
CA PHE A 315 -6.88 11.35 16.50
C PHE A 315 -6.84 10.75 17.92
N ASP A 316 -5.88 11.15 18.77
CA ASP A 316 -5.83 10.73 20.18
C ASP A 316 -7.14 11.07 20.91
N ALA A 317 -7.57 12.33 20.81
CA ALA A 317 -8.82 12.79 21.39
C ALA A 317 -10.06 12.12 20.78
N LEU A 318 -10.04 11.83 19.48
CA LEU A 318 -11.14 11.10 18.81
C LEU A 318 -11.26 9.68 19.38
N CYS A 319 -10.15 8.96 19.58
CA CYS A 319 -10.16 7.64 20.20
C CYS A 319 -10.78 7.68 21.59
N ASP A 320 -10.35 8.63 22.45
CA ASP A 320 -10.86 8.75 23.82
C ASP A 320 -12.36 9.08 23.84
N ARG A 321 -12.85 9.92 22.92
CA ARG A 321 -14.28 10.22 22.76
C ARG A 321 -15.11 9.02 22.31
N ILE A 322 -14.62 8.25 21.32
CA ILE A 322 -15.30 7.05 20.82
C ILE A 322 -15.42 6.01 21.94
N ILE A 323 -14.31 5.76 22.67
CA ILE A 323 -14.29 4.83 23.80
C ILE A 323 -15.30 5.28 24.88
N ALA A 324 -15.27 6.55 25.26
CA ALA A 324 -16.18 7.08 26.27
C ALA A 324 -17.65 6.92 25.88
N ALA A 325 -18.00 7.23 24.64
CA ALA A 325 -19.35 7.08 24.12
C ALA A 325 -19.82 5.61 24.12
N HIS A 326 -18.93 4.68 23.71
CA HIS A 326 -19.23 3.25 23.70
C HIS A 326 -19.42 2.70 25.12
N GLU A 327 -18.61 3.13 26.08
CA GLU A 327 -18.73 2.73 27.49
C GLU A 327 -20.03 3.25 28.14
N VAL A 328 -20.52 4.43 27.77
CA VAL A 328 -21.83 4.92 28.23
C VAL A 328 -22.94 3.96 27.77
N GLY A 329 -22.91 3.53 26.50
CA GLY A 329 -23.88 2.55 25.97
C GLY A 329 -23.83 1.22 26.75
N LYS A 330 -22.64 0.67 27.00
CA LYS A 330 -22.47 -0.58 27.76
C LYS A 330 -23.06 -0.48 29.18
N ARG A 331 -22.79 0.62 29.89
CA ARG A 331 -23.27 0.84 31.27
C ARG A 331 -24.80 0.90 31.34
N ALA A 332 -25.49 1.29 30.28
CA ALA A 332 -26.94 1.33 30.24
C ALA A 332 -27.58 -0.06 30.39
N PHE A 333 -26.84 -1.15 30.06
CA PHE A 333 -27.29 -2.54 30.14
C PHE A 333 -26.72 -3.31 31.34
N GLN A 334 -25.90 -2.70 32.15
CA GLN A 334 -25.27 -3.32 33.35
C GLN A 334 -26.03 -3.04 34.64
N LYS A 335 -27.25 -2.43 34.57
CA LYS A 335 -28.08 -2.09 35.72
C LYS A 335 -29.06 -3.22 36.08
#